data_1f19003b6652fad65b1f5a473fba8af6
#
_entry.id   1f19003b6652fad65b1f5a473fba8af6
#
_cell.length_a   1.000
_cell.length_b   1.000
_cell.length_c   1.000
_cell.angle_alpha   90.00
_cell.angle_beta   90.00
_cell.angle_gamma   90.00
#
_symmetry.space_group_name_H-M   'P 1'
#
loop_
_entity.id
_entity.type
_entity.pdbx_description
1 polymer ?
#
loop_
_entity_poly.entity_id
_entity_poly.type
_entity_poly.pdbx_seq_one_letter_code
_entity_poly.pdbx_strand_id
1 'polypeptide(L)'
;MSDNPKPTRYASWTAGKLALPELAEMKRRGDKIVMVTAYDAPSGRLADLAGVDLILVGDSSGMVVPGRESTVAVSLDEILFMTQWVTRGAKRPIVIADMPFGSYEESDEQAVRNAVRLVKEGGSDAVKLERGGTSVARARAIVGAGIPVMGHVGLTPQTATVLGGFKAQGRTAEHAQQLVDDALALEAAGCFSIVLEAVPPGVGRAATQALTVPTIGIGAGAETDGQVLVWHDMLGYYEGHAPRFVKRYADLGEVIVGALSRFAEEVREGAFPSTEHEFR
;
A
#
# COMPACT_ATOMS: atom_id res chain seq x y z
N MET A 1 13.56 -29.67 -9.72
CA MET A 1 12.19 -29.66 -9.17
C MET A 1 12.30 -29.00 -7.81
N SER A 2 11.99 -27.71 -7.71
CA SER A 2 12.03 -27.00 -6.42
C SER A 2 10.72 -27.28 -5.71
N ASP A 3 10.80 -27.96 -4.56
CA ASP A 3 9.70 -28.05 -3.60
C ASP A 3 9.34 -26.65 -3.12
N ASN A 4 8.40 -26.01 -3.81
CA ASN A 4 7.78 -24.79 -3.34
C ASN A 4 6.73 -25.24 -2.30
N PRO A 5 6.88 -24.95 -1.01
CA PRO A 5 5.91 -25.36 -0.01
C PRO A 5 4.56 -24.74 -0.36
N LYS A 6 3.55 -25.59 -0.59
CA LYS A 6 2.17 -25.11 -0.78
C LYS A 6 1.80 -24.26 0.43
N PRO A 7 1.30 -23.03 0.21
CA PRO A 7 0.92 -22.17 1.32
C PRO A 7 -0.19 -22.85 2.13
N THR A 8 0.11 -23.15 3.38
CA THR A 8 -0.79 -23.81 4.32
C THR A 8 -2.01 -22.98 4.74
N ARG A 9 -2.15 -21.77 4.21
CA ARG A 9 -3.26 -20.84 4.49
C ARG A 9 -4.41 -20.85 3.48
N TYR A 10 -4.39 -21.68 2.45
CA TYR A 10 -5.54 -21.81 1.53
C TYR A 10 -6.82 -22.36 2.21
N ALA A 11 -6.71 -22.85 3.44
CA ALA A 11 -7.87 -23.34 4.20
C ALA A 11 -8.79 -22.22 4.75
N SER A 12 -8.37 -20.96 4.72
CA SER A 12 -9.15 -19.84 5.27
C SER A 12 -10.02 -19.09 4.24
N TRP A 13 -10.18 -19.62 3.04
CA TRP A 13 -11.01 -19.01 1.97
C TRP A 13 -12.51 -18.99 2.27
N THR A 14 -12.94 -19.64 3.35
CA THR A 14 -14.30 -19.52 3.90
C THR A 14 -14.44 -18.40 4.92
N ALA A 15 -13.35 -17.74 5.33
CA ALA A 15 -13.39 -16.57 6.20
C ALA A 15 -13.96 -15.38 5.42
N GLY A 16 -14.95 -14.70 5.98
CA GLY A 16 -15.54 -13.49 5.41
C GLY A 16 -14.52 -12.34 5.27
N LYS A 17 -14.99 -11.19 4.82
CA LYS A 17 -14.24 -9.94 4.76
C LYS A 17 -13.59 -9.63 6.12
N LEU A 18 -12.29 -9.30 6.13
CA LEU A 18 -11.59 -8.88 7.34
C LEU A 18 -12.18 -7.56 7.86
N ALA A 19 -12.40 -7.48 9.16
CA ALA A 19 -12.95 -6.29 9.80
C ALA A 19 -11.86 -5.48 10.52
N LEU A 20 -12.01 -4.15 10.56
CA LEU A 20 -11.04 -3.25 11.21
C LEU A 20 -10.74 -3.62 12.69
N PRO A 21 -11.73 -4.02 13.54
CA PRO A 21 -11.43 -4.44 14.90
C PRO A 21 -10.48 -5.64 15.00
N GLU A 22 -10.43 -6.50 13.99
CA GLU A 22 -9.53 -7.66 13.95
C GLU A 22 -8.06 -7.24 13.85
N LEU A 23 -7.76 -6.08 13.23
CA LEU A 23 -6.40 -5.55 13.16
C LEU A 23 -5.89 -5.14 14.56
N ALA A 24 -6.74 -4.49 15.36
CA ALA A 24 -6.41 -4.15 16.74
C ALA A 24 -6.21 -5.41 17.61
N GLU A 25 -6.99 -6.46 17.36
CA GLU A 25 -6.83 -7.76 18.00
C GLU A 25 -5.51 -8.43 17.59
N MET A 26 -5.12 -8.38 16.31
CA MET A 26 -3.84 -8.89 15.84
C MET A 26 -2.67 -8.20 16.56
N LYS A 27 -2.70 -6.85 16.70
CA LYS A 27 -1.69 -6.12 17.50
C LYS A 27 -1.63 -6.63 18.93
N ARG A 28 -2.78 -6.78 19.61
CA ARG A 28 -2.81 -7.25 21.02
C ARG A 28 -2.25 -8.66 21.20
N ARG A 29 -2.41 -9.53 20.18
CA ARG A 29 -1.85 -10.89 20.18
C ARG A 29 -0.40 -10.96 19.71
N GLY A 30 0.13 -9.88 19.13
CA GLY A 30 1.45 -9.87 18.50
C GLY A 30 1.48 -10.56 17.13
N ASP A 31 0.32 -10.78 16.49
CA ASP A 31 0.21 -11.31 15.15
C ASP A 31 0.61 -10.22 14.14
N LYS A 32 1.49 -10.56 13.18
CA LYS A 32 1.94 -9.59 12.18
C LYS A 32 0.92 -9.38 11.08
N ILE A 33 0.64 -8.11 10.77
CA ILE A 33 -0.25 -7.67 9.71
C ILE A 33 0.53 -7.58 8.39
N VAL A 34 0.02 -8.22 7.36
CA VAL A 34 0.63 -8.23 6.03
C VAL A 34 -0.13 -7.30 5.10
N MET A 35 0.57 -6.31 4.56
CA MET A 35 0.02 -5.35 3.60
C MET A 35 0.84 -5.34 2.32
N VAL A 36 0.19 -5.14 1.19
CA VAL A 36 0.85 -4.98 -0.12
C VAL A 36 0.08 -3.94 -0.94
N THR A 37 0.74 -3.27 -1.88
CA THR A 37 0.01 -2.44 -2.84
C THR A 37 -0.60 -3.30 -3.95
N ALA A 38 -1.69 -2.81 -4.57
CA ALA A 38 -2.24 -3.38 -5.81
C ALA A 38 -2.89 -2.25 -6.62
N TYR A 39 -2.97 -2.42 -7.95
CA TYR A 39 -3.41 -1.34 -8.84
C TYR A 39 -4.42 -1.78 -9.89
N ASP A 40 -4.68 -3.09 -10.00
CA ASP A 40 -5.65 -3.67 -10.94
C ASP A 40 -6.37 -4.90 -10.35
N ALA A 41 -7.33 -5.44 -11.07
CA ALA A 41 -8.09 -6.59 -10.60
C ALA A 41 -7.24 -7.88 -10.47
N PRO A 42 -6.33 -8.20 -11.40
CA PRO A 42 -5.43 -9.33 -11.24
C PRO A 42 -4.53 -9.23 -10.00
N SER A 43 -3.86 -8.08 -9.78
CA SER A 43 -3.00 -7.91 -8.60
C SER A 43 -3.80 -7.95 -7.29
N GLY A 44 -4.99 -7.32 -7.24
CA GLY A 44 -5.90 -7.45 -6.11
C GLY A 44 -6.31 -8.90 -5.83
N ARG A 45 -6.64 -9.66 -6.88
CA ARG A 45 -6.98 -11.07 -6.77
C ARG A 45 -5.82 -11.92 -6.27
N LEU A 46 -4.62 -11.71 -6.80
CA LEU A 46 -3.43 -12.47 -6.39
C LEU A 46 -3.00 -12.15 -4.95
N ALA A 47 -3.12 -10.90 -4.54
CA ALA A 47 -2.86 -10.48 -3.16
C ALA A 47 -3.85 -11.16 -2.18
N ASP A 48 -5.15 -11.17 -2.52
CA ASP A 48 -6.17 -11.89 -1.75
C ASP A 48 -5.85 -13.38 -1.67
N LEU A 49 -5.52 -14.02 -2.81
CA LEU A 49 -5.09 -15.42 -2.88
C LEU A 49 -3.86 -15.73 -2.03
N ALA A 50 -2.94 -14.79 -1.93
CA ALA A 50 -1.74 -14.92 -1.10
C ALA A 50 -2.04 -14.79 0.40
N GLY A 51 -3.26 -14.37 0.79
CA GLY A 51 -3.69 -14.26 2.18
C GLY A 51 -3.18 -13.01 2.88
N VAL A 52 -2.92 -11.91 2.16
CA VAL A 52 -2.60 -10.62 2.79
C VAL A 52 -3.80 -10.08 3.55
N ASP A 53 -3.56 -9.25 4.55
CA ASP A 53 -4.61 -8.69 5.40
C ASP A 53 -5.11 -7.35 4.86
N LEU A 54 -4.21 -6.54 4.33
CA LEU A 54 -4.48 -5.20 3.81
C LEU A 54 -3.98 -5.06 2.37
N ILE A 55 -4.71 -4.35 1.55
CA ILE A 55 -4.29 -3.90 0.22
C ILE A 55 -4.36 -2.39 0.16
N LEU A 56 -3.26 -1.76 -0.24
CA LEU A 56 -3.19 -0.32 -0.50
C LEU A 56 -3.27 -0.05 -2.00
N VAL A 57 -4.26 0.72 -2.42
CA VAL A 57 -4.25 1.36 -3.73
C VAL A 57 -3.53 2.68 -3.57
N GLY A 58 -2.18 2.63 -3.66
CA GLY A 58 -1.30 3.72 -3.32
C GLY A 58 -0.99 4.65 -4.48
N ASP A 59 -0.66 5.90 -4.19
CA ASP A 59 -0.18 6.88 -5.17
C ASP A 59 1.21 6.54 -5.72
N SER A 60 1.94 5.61 -5.08
CA SER A 60 3.12 4.93 -5.66
C SER A 60 2.83 4.34 -7.05
N SER A 61 1.55 4.05 -7.37
CA SER A 61 1.09 3.71 -8.71
C SER A 61 1.61 4.67 -9.77
N GLY A 62 1.65 5.97 -9.49
CA GLY A 62 2.14 6.98 -10.41
C GLY A 62 3.56 6.75 -10.90
N MET A 63 4.39 6.13 -10.09
CA MET A 63 5.78 5.81 -10.44
C MET A 63 5.90 4.46 -11.16
N VAL A 64 5.20 3.43 -10.66
CA VAL A 64 5.41 2.05 -11.13
C VAL A 64 4.46 1.60 -12.25
N VAL A 65 3.37 2.32 -12.53
CA VAL A 65 2.43 2.00 -13.60
C VAL A 65 2.64 2.91 -14.82
N PRO A 66 2.43 4.24 -14.75
CA PRO A 66 2.72 5.14 -15.87
C PRO A 66 4.18 5.60 -15.95
N GLY A 67 5.06 5.22 -15.01
CA GLY A 67 6.48 5.55 -15.04
C GLY A 67 6.80 7.02 -14.74
N ARG A 68 6.01 7.71 -13.92
CA ARG A 68 6.27 9.10 -13.51
C ARG A 68 7.42 9.15 -12.49
N GLU A 69 8.10 10.29 -12.41
CA GLU A 69 9.21 10.50 -11.46
C GLU A 69 8.73 10.73 -10.01
N SER A 70 7.44 11.02 -9.80
CA SER A 70 6.88 11.40 -8.51
C SER A 70 5.42 10.94 -8.37
N THR A 71 4.98 10.79 -7.12
CA THR A 71 3.58 10.50 -6.75
C THR A 71 2.69 11.74 -6.87
N VAL A 72 3.27 12.94 -6.84
CA VAL A 72 2.53 14.24 -6.77
C VAL A 72 1.58 14.45 -7.96
N ALA A 73 1.91 13.89 -9.12
CA ALA A 73 1.09 14.03 -10.34
C ALA A 73 -0.09 13.06 -10.41
N VAL A 74 -0.27 12.19 -9.41
CA VAL A 74 -1.39 11.24 -9.38
C VAL A 74 -2.68 11.98 -9.04
N SER A 75 -3.69 11.81 -9.88
CA SER A 75 -5.00 12.41 -9.65
C SER A 75 -5.90 11.52 -8.78
N LEU A 76 -6.92 12.14 -8.17
CA LEU A 76 -7.95 11.40 -7.44
C LEU A 76 -8.68 10.40 -8.34
N ASP A 77 -8.93 10.74 -9.59
CA ASP A 77 -9.63 9.86 -10.53
C ASP A 77 -8.79 8.64 -10.91
N GLU A 78 -7.46 8.77 -11.02
CA GLU A 78 -6.57 7.60 -11.22
C GLU A 78 -6.65 6.64 -10.02
N ILE A 79 -6.57 7.14 -8.78
CA ILE A 79 -6.76 6.30 -7.59
C ILE A 79 -8.15 5.68 -7.57
N LEU A 80 -9.18 6.44 -7.91
CA LEU A 80 -10.57 5.95 -7.95
C LEU A 80 -10.72 4.78 -8.92
N PHE A 81 -10.22 4.90 -10.16
CA PHE A 81 -10.29 3.82 -11.15
C PHE A 81 -9.53 2.57 -10.70
N MET A 82 -8.31 2.73 -10.19
CA MET A 82 -7.54 1.60 -9.68
C MET A 82 -8.24 0.95 -8.48
N THR A 83 -8.83 1.73 -7.58
CA THR A 83 -9.61 1.22 -6.45
C THR A 83 -10.78 0.37 -6.91
N GLN A 84 -11.53 0.81 -7.91
CA GLN A 84 -12.63 0.02 -8.51
C GLN A 84 -12.15 -1.31 -9.09
N TRP A 85 -10.96 -1.33 -9.70
CA TRP A 85 -10.40 -2.56 -10.26
C TRP A 85 -9.94 -3.51 -9.17
N VAL A 86 -9.19 -3.02 -8.19
CA VAL A 86 -8.69 -3.82 -7.07
C VAL A 86 -9.82 -4.42 -6.27
N THR A 87 -10.88 -3.67 -5.95
CA THR A 87 -12.03 -4.16 -5.17
C THR A 87 -12.86 -5.22 -5.90
N ARG A 88 -12.81 -5.26 -7.24
CA ARG A 88 -13.38 -6.37 -8.01
C ARG A 88 -12.59 -7.67 -7.82
N GLY A 89 -11.26 -7.56 -7.71
CA GLY A 89 -10.36 -8.69 -7.52
C GLY A 89 -10.30 -9.20 -6.08
N ALA A 90 -10.11 -8.31 -5.14
CA ALA A 90 -9.95 -8.62 -3.71
C ALA A 90 -11.31 -8.72 -2.98
N LYS A 91 -11.47 -9.74 -2.14
CA LYS A 91 -12.71 -9.98 -1.38
C LYS A 91 -12.51 -10.02 0.13
N ARG A 92 -11.45 -10.68 0.61
CA ARG A 92 -11.15 -10.82 2.05
C ARG A 92 -10.37 -9.62 2.61
N PRO A 93 -9.28 -9.13 1.99
CA PRO A 93 -8.47 -8.06 2.55
C PRO A 93 -9.26 -6.76 2.70
N ILE A 94 -8.89 -5.93 3.69
CA ILE A 94 -9.33 -4.54 3.75
C ILE A 94 -8.60 -3.77 2.64
N VAL A 95 -9.36 -3.12 1.77
CA VAL A 95 -8.84 -2.28 0.69
C VAL A 95 -8.82 -0.83 1.13
N ILE A 96 -7.64 -0.22 1.10
CA ILE A 96 -7.40 1.16 1.50
C ILE A 96 -7.03 1.95 0.24
N ALA A 97 -7.73 3.05 -0.03
CA ALA A 97 -7.42 3.96 -1.13
C ALA A 97 -6.60 5.14 -0.64
N ASP A 98 -5.52 5.46 -1.33
CA ASP A 98 -4.75 6.66 -1.04
C ASP A 98 -5.50 7.91 -1.41
N MET A 99 -5.40 8.95 -0.59
CA MET A 99 -5.80 10.30 -0.96
C MET A 99 -4.57 10.97 -1.57
N PRO A 100 -4.51 11.18 -2.90
CA PRO A 100 -3.34 11.74 -3.54
C PRO A 100 -3.17 13.23 -3.19
N PHE A 101 -1.96 13.75 -3.40
CA PHE A 101 -1.64 15.16 -3.19
C PHE A 101 -2.63 16.07 -3.90
N GLY A 102 -3.07 17.15 -3.23
CA GLY A 102 -4.08 18.09 -3.73
C GLY A 102 -5.53 17.64 -3.51
N SER A 103 -5.77 16.45 -2.93
CA SER A 103 -7.12 15.94 -2.71
C SER A 103 -7.69 16.19 -1.32
N TYR A 104 -6.86 16.64 -0.34
CA TYR A 104 -7.29 16.86 1.04
C TYR A 104 -6.66 18.07 1.74
N GLU A 105 -5.70 18.75 1.11
CA GLU A 105 -4.96 19.82 1.77
C GLU A 105 -5.74 21.13 1.89
N GLU A 106 -6.66 21.39 0.97
CA GLU A 106 -7.36 22.68 0.86
C GLU A 106 -8.30 22.92 2.06
N SER A 107 -9.19 21.97 2.35
CA SER A 107 -10.18 22.11 3.42
C SER A 107 -10.69 20.76 3.94
N ASP A 108 -11.39 20.76 5.09
CA ASP A 108 -12.05 19.61 5.65
C ASP A 108 -13.16 19.10 4.72
N GLU A 109 -13.90 20.00 4.09
CA GLU A 109 -14.98 19.70 3.14
C GLU A 109 -14.43 19.01 1.88
N GLN A 110 -13.29 19.49 1.35
CA GLN A 110 -12.61 18.83 0.24
C GLN A 110 -12.18 17.41 0.63
N ALA A 111 -11.53 17.27 1.76
CA ALA A 111 -11.04 15.98 2.25
C ALA A 111 -12.18 14.98 2.43
N VAL A 112 -13.26 15.36 3.08
CA VAL A 112 -14.44 14.50 3.28
C VAL A 112 -15.10 14.13 1.95
N ARG A 113 -15.31 15.12 1.05
CA ARG A 113 -15.92 14.87 -0.26
C ARG A 113 -15.11 13.88 -1.09
N ASN A 114 -13.79 14.01 -1.10
CA ASN A 114 -12.92 13.13 -1.87
C ASN A 114 -12.79 11.73 -1.24
N ALA A 115 -12.76 11.64 0.10
CA ALA A 115 -12.81 10.36 0.80
C ALA A 115 -14.14 9.62 0.52
N VAL A 116 -15.27 10.34 0.51
CA VAL A 116 -16.57 9.76 0.14
C VAL A 116 -16.55 9.18 -1.28
N ARG A 117 -15.91 9.85 -2.24
CA ARG A 117 -15.78 9.33 -3.60
C ARG A 117 -15.00 8.01 -3.63
N LEU A 118 -13.87 7.94 -2.94
CA LEU A 118 -13.05 6.71 -2.88
C LEU A 118 -13.80 5.53 -2.26
N VAL A 119 -14.58 5.79 -1.21
CA VAL A 119 -15.40 4.74 -0.57
C VAL A 119 -16.63 4.39 -1.40
N LYS A 120 -17.43 5.38 -1.78
CA LYS A 120 -18.73 5.15 -2.43
C LYS A 120 -18.63 4.74 -3.88
N GLU A 121 -17.74 5.38 -4.66
CA GLU A 121 -17.55 5.11 -6.08
C GLU A 121 -16.46 4.07 -6.31
N GLY A 122 -15.36 4.12 -5.51
CA GLY A 122 -14.22 3.20 -5.60
C GLY A 122 -14.46 1.85 -4.92
N GLY A 123 -15.28 1.82 -3.87
CA GLY A 123 -15.55 0.63 -3.07
C GLY A 123 -14.44 0.30 -2.06
N SER A 124 -13.57 1.25 -1.71
CA SER A 124 -12.59 1.05 -0.64
C SER A 124 -13.25 0.96 0.72
N ASP A 125 -12.61 0.25 1.64
CA ASP A 125 -13.07 0.12 3.04
C ASP A 125 -12.56 1.29 3.91
N ALA A 126 -11.47 1.93 3.49
CA ALA A 126 -10.81 3.02 4.21
C ALA A 126 -10.04 3.90 3.23
N VAL A 127 -9.56 5.04 3.72
CA VAL A 127 -8.63 5.92 3.00
C VAL A 127 -7.34 6.11 3.76
N LYS A 128 -6.24 6.45 3.06
CA LYS A 128 -4.97 6.86 3.68
C LYS A 128 -4.66 8.31 3.32
N LEU A 129 -4.07 9.05 4.26
CA LEU A 129 -3.50 10.36 4.03
C LEU A 129 -2.13 10.49 4.72
N GLU A 130 -1.31 11.39 4.20
CA GLU A 130 0.06 11.58 4.64
C GLU A 130 0.23 12.79 5.55
N ARG A 131 1.28 12.73 6.38
CA ARG A 131 1.75 13.76 7.31
C ARG A 131 0.94 13.88 8.60
N GLY A 132 1.64 14.37 9.63
CA GLY A 132 1.06 14.99 10.81
C GLY A 132 0.63 16.44 10.55
N GLY A 133 0.69 17.29 11.56
CA GLY A 133 0.39 18.73 11.44
C GLY A 133 -1.03 18.99 10.94
N THR A 134 -1.17 19.71 9.82
CA THR A 134 -2.49 20.07 9.25
C THR A 134 -3.33 18.88 8.80
N SER A 135 -2.71 17.75 8.43
CA SER A 135 -3.41 16.54 8.03
C SER A 135 -4.18 15.88 9.19
N VAL A 136 -3.80 16.16 10.45
CA VAL A 136 -4.54 15.69 11.63
C VAL A 136 -5.99 16.20 11.65
N ALA A 137 -6.21 17.48 11.29
CA ALA A 137 -7.56 18.03 11.17
C ALA A 137 -8.35 17.33 10.05
N ARG A 138 -7.73 17.07 8.90
CA ARG A 138 -8.33 16.35 7.78
C ARG A 138 -8.72 14.92 8.15
N ALA A 139 -7.82 14.20 8.85
CA ALA A 139 -8.10 12.87 9.36
C ALA A 139 -9.32 12.88 10.29
N ARG A 140 -9.36 13.83 11.24
CA ARG A 140 -10.49 13.96 12.17
C ARG A 140 -11.81 14.25 11.46
N ALA A 141 -11.81 15.11 10.44
CA ALA A 141 -13.00 15.43 9.66
C ALA A 141 -13.52 14.20 8.90
N ILE A 142 -12.63 13.43 8.26
CA ILE A 142 -12.97 12.21 7.52
C ILE A 142 -13.51 11.14 8.48
N VAL A 143 -12.83 10.91 9.61
CA VAL A 143 -13.30 9.99 10.66
C VAL A 143 -14.66 10.41 11.20
N GLY A 144 -14.84 11.71 11.45
CA GLY A 144 -16.12 12.29 11.89
C GLY A 144 -17.26 12.09 10.88
N ALA A 145 -16.95 11.94 9.61
CA ALA A 145 -17.90 11.59 8.55
C ALA A 145 -18.19 10.07 8.45
N GLY A 146 -17.57 9.25 9.32
CA GLY A 146 -17.79 7.80 9.39
C GLY A 146 -16.88 6.99 8.46
N ILE A 147 -15.84 7.56 7.91
CA ILE A 147 -14.89 6.89 7.02
C ILE A 147 -13.62 6.53 7.81
N PRO A 148 -13.18 5.27 7.82
CA PRO A 148 -11.95 4.87 8.47
C PRO A 148 -10.72 5.48 7.79
N VAL A 149 -9.75 5.95 8.58
CA VAL A 149 -8.54 6.61 8.08
C VAL A 149 -7.30 5.87 8.57
N MET A 150 -6.37 5.59 7.66
CA MET A 150 -5.00 5.21 7.94
C MET A 150 -4.11 6.45 7.85
N GLY A 151 -3.36 6.77 8.91
CA GLY A 151 -2.38 7.84 8.91
C GLY A 151 -1.05 7.37 8.31
N HIS A 152 -0.18 8.33 7.94
CA HIS A 152 1.15 8.02 7.43
C HIS A 152 2.14 9.11 7.86
N VAL A 153 3.21 8.70 8.54
CA VAL A 153 4.29 9.58 9.01
C VAL A 153 5.67 9.01 8.64
N GLY A 154 6.69 9.84 8.74
CA GLY A 154 8.06 9.54 8.33
C GLY A 154 8.37 10.17 6.98
N LEU A 155 8.89 9.42 6.03
CA LEU A 155 8.95 9.86 4.65
C LEU A 155 7.53 9.88 4.08
N THR A 156 7.13 11.03 3.59
CA THR A 156 5.84 11.24 2.95
C THR A 156 6.10 11.64 1.50
N PRO A 157 5.96 10.71 0.52
CA PRO A 157 6.30 10.94 -0.88
C PRO A 157 5.63 12.16 -1.49
N GLN A 158 4.39 12.46 -1.11
CA GLN A 158 3.63 13.63 -1.58
C GLN A 158 4.30 14.95 -1.22
N THR A 159 5.11 14.98 -0.19
CA THR A 159 5.85 16.15 0.28
C THR A 159 7.37 15.99 0.26
N ALA A 160 7.86 15.03 -0.50
CA ALA A 160 9.30 14.73 -0.59
C ALA A 160 10.15 15.97 -0.92
N THR A 161 9.65 16.90 -1.73
CA THR A 161 10.33 18.15 -2.05
C THR A 161 10.64 18.97 -0.80
N VAL A 162 9.69 19.09 0.13
CA VAL A 162 9.86 19.82 1.41
C VAL A 162 10.85 19.07 2.32
N LEU A 163 10.84 17.73 2.25
CA LEU A 163 11.73 16.86 3.04
C LEU A 163 13.16 16.77 2.45
N GLY A 164 13.43 17.41 1.31
CA GLY A 164 14.73 17.38 0.64
C GLY A 164 14.97 16.09 -0.16
N GLY A 165 13.91 15.47 -0.66
CA GLY A 165 13.90 14.25 -1.48
C GLY A 165 13.54 12.98 -0.69
N PHE A 166 13.65 11.83 -1.34
CA PHE A 166 13.35 10.50 -0.75
C PHE A 166 14.46 10.08 0.23
N LYS A 167 14.43 10.62 1.45
CA LYS A 167 15.44 10.37 2.49
C LYS A 167 14.79 9.87 3.77
N ALA A 168 15.52 9.04 4.53
CA ALA A 168 15.09 8.59 5.84
C ALA A 168 14.85 9.78 6.79
N GLN A 169 13.71 9.77 7.48
CA GLN A 169 13.25 10.77 8.42
C GLN A 169 13.51 10.35 9.87
N GLY A 170 13.39 11.29 10.84
CA GLY A 170 13.57 10.96 12.25
C GLY A 170 15.02 10.64 12.67
N ARG A 171 16.02 11.19 11.97
CA ARG A 171 17.45 10.89 12.21
C ARG A 171 18.06 11.68 13.37
N THR A 172 17.43 12.77 13.82
CA THR A 172 17.78 13.50 15.05
C THR A 172 16.79 13.20 16.15
N ALA A 173 17.17 13.39 17.40
CA ALA A 173 16.26 13.14 18.54
C ALA A 173 15.00 14.00 18.46
N GLU A 174 15.13 15.26 18.05
CA GLU A 174 14.01 16.19 17.88
C GLU A 174 13.05 15.72 16.78
N HIS A 175 13.56 15.38 15.59
CA HIS A 175 12.72 14.87 14.49
C HIS A 175 12.11 13.50 14.81
N ALA A 176 12.81 12.65 15.59
CA ALA A 176 12.27 11.37 16.05
C ALA A 176 11.09 11.59 16.99
N GLN A 177 11.22 12.54 17.95
CA GLN A 177 10.13 12.88 18.86
C GLN A 177 8.93 13.47 18.11
N GLN A 178 9.16 14.42 17.20
CA GLN A 178 8.10 15.01 16.39
C GLN A 178 7.32 13.96 15.60
N LEU A 179 8.01 12.94 15.06
CA LEU A 179 7.37 11.85 14.32
C LEU A 179 6.45 11.01 15.22
N VAL A 180 6.88 10.72 16.43
CA VAL A 180 6.05 10.00 17.43
C VAL A 180 4.85 10.86 17.82
N ASP A 181 5.06 12.15 18.06
CA ASP A 181 3.98 13.10 18.41
C ASP A 181 2.96 13.24 17.29
N ASP A 182 3.40 13.29 16.03
CA ASP A 182 2.52 13.31 14.85
C ASP A 182 1.70 12.02 14.75
N ALA A 183 2.31 10.86 15.01
CA ALA A 183 1.62 9.58 14.99
C ALA A 183 0.55 9.50 16.10
N LEU A 184 0.87 9.96 17.31
CA LEU A 184 -0.08 10.06 18.42
C LEU A 184 -1.23 11.03 18.12
N ALA A 185 -0.94 12.15 17.45
CA ALA A 185 -1.96 13.11 17.05
C ALA A 185 -2.93 12.54 16.02
N LEU A 186 -2.43 11.74 15.07
CA LEU A 186 -3.27 11.02 14.10
C LEU A 186 -4.11 9.93 14.78
N GLU A 187 -3.56 9.17 15.73
CA GLU A 187 -4.34 8.24 16.54
C GLU A 187 -5.45 8.98 17.30
N ALA A 188 -5.13 10.09 17.97
CA ALA A 188 -6.12 10.92 18.67
C ALA A 188 -7.16 11.56 17.76
N ALA A 189 -6.87 11.69 16.45
CA ALA A 189 -7.84 12.09 15.43
C ALA A 189 -8.76 10.93 15.00
N GLY A 190 -8.50 9.69 15.43
CA GLY A 190 -9.30 8.50 15.16
C GLY A 190 -8.78 7.63 14.04
N CYS A 191 -7.52 7.80 13.60
CA CYS A 191 -6.91 6.87 12.65
C CYS A 191 -6.85 5.45 13.25
N PHE A 192 -7.24 4.44 12.48
CA PHE A 192 -7.27 3.04 12.92
C PHE A 192 -5.91 2.34 12.81
N SER A 193 -4.98 2.92 12.08
CA SER A 193 -3.62 2.40 11.86
C SER A 193 -2.71 3.53 11.36
N ILE A 194 -1.40 3.40 11.57
CA ILE A 194 -0.38 4.37 11.14
C ILE A 194 0.70 3.68 10.33
N VAL A 195 0.97 4.18 9.12
CA VAL A 195 2.15 3.80 8.33
C VAL A 195 3.36 4.58 8.85
N LEU A 196 4.48 3.87 9.03
CA LEU A 196 5.79 4.43 9.38
C LEU A 196 6.74 4.16 8.21
N GLU A 197 7.14 5.21 7.47
CA GLU A 197 7.98 5.05 6.29
C GLU A 197 9.37 5.63 6.46
N ALA A 198 10.38 4.81 6.08
CA ALA A 198 11.79 5.20 6.00
C ALA A 198 12.29 5.93 7.26
N VAL A 199 12.06 5.33 8.43
CA VAL A 199 12.49 5.82 9.74
C VAL A 199 13.50 4.85 10.37
N PRO A 200 14.42 5.32 11.24
CA PRO A 200 15.31 4.42 11.97
C PRO A 200 14.52 3.37 12.76
N PRO A 201 15.00 2.11 12.86
CA PRO A 201 14.28 1.03 13.56
C PRO A 201 13.91 1.38 15.02
N GLY A 202 14.78 2.14 15.73
CA GLY A 202 14.50 2.61 17.10
C GLY A 202 13.32 3.57 17.18
N VAL A 203 13.11 4.41 16.16
CA VAL A 203 11.96 5.32 16.06
C VAL A 203 10.70 4.54 15.74
N GLY A 204 10.78 3.58 14.80
CA GLY A 204 9.67 2.67 14.49
C GLY A 204 9.19 1.91 15.70
N ARG A 205 10.12 1.36 16.50
CA ARG A 205 9.81 0.71 17.78
C ARG A 205 9.13 1.66 18.77
N ALA A 206 9.71 2.85 18.98
CA ALA A 206 9.18 3.82 19.95
C ALA A 206 7.74 4.25 19.57
N ALA A 207 7.48 4.54 18.29
CA ALA A 207 6.14 4.86 17.82
C ALA A 207 5.18 3.69 18.01
N THR A 208 5.59 2.44 17.67
CA THR A 208 4.76 1.24 17.83
C THR A 208 4.38 0.98 19.29
N GLN A 209 5.30 1.23 20.22
CA GLN A 209 5.04 1.08 21.65
C GLN A 209 4.16 2.20 22.24
N ALA A 210 4.25 3.40 21.69
CA ALA A 210 3.45 4.55 22.14
C ALA A 210 1.99 4.50 21.66
N LEU A 211 1.73 3.88 20.50
CA LEU A 211 0.41 3.81 19.89
C LEU A 211 -0.36 2.58 20.36
N THR A 212 -1.69 2.72 20.48
CA THR A 212 -2.62 1.60 20.72
C THR A 212 -3.11 0.99 19.41
N VAL A 213 -3.18 1.78 18.33
CA VAL A 213 -3.53 1.30 16.98
C VAL A 213 -2.35 0.60 16.30
N PRO A 214 -2.60 -0.31 15.35
CA PRO A 214 -1.54 -0.99 14.61
C PRO A 214 -0.64 -0.04 13.83
N THR A 215 0.67 -0.34 13.81
CA THR A 215 1.65 0.32 12.96
C THR A 215 2.07 -0.58 11.81
N ILE A 216 2.13 -0.02 10.60
CA ILE A 216 2.57 -0.72 9.38
C ILE A 216 3.88 -0.09 8.92
N GLY A 217 4.96 -0.85 8.95
CA GLY A 217 6.29 -0.38 8.57
C GLY A 217 6.59 -0.57 7.09
N ILE A 218 7.31 0.40 6.51
CA ILE A 218 8.02 0.28 5.25
C ILE A 218 9.38 0.98 5.42
N GLY A 219 10.44 0.18 5.56
CA GLY A 219 11.74 0.74 5.93
C GLY A 219 11.78 1.33 7.34
N ALA A 220 10.99 0.79 8.28
CA ALA A 220 10.90 1.25 9.68
C ALA A 220 11.40 0.20 10.70
N GLY A 221 12.03 -0.88 10.23
CA GLY A 221 12.48 -1.99 11.06
C GLY A 221 11.41 -3.07 11.27
N ALA A 222 11.77 -4.12 12.00
CA ALA A 222 10.94 -5.32 12.17
C ALA A 222 9.96 -5.25 13.35
N GLU A 223 10.05 -4.21 14.19
CA GLU A 223 9.29 -4.13 15.44
C GLU A 223 7.92 -3.44 15.30
N THR A 224 7.56 -3.00 14.09
CA THR A 224 6.20 -2.57 13.76
C THR A 224 5.22 -3.75 13.77
N ASP A 225 3.94 -3.49 13.93
CA ASP A 225 2.90 -4.54 13.99
C ASP A 225 2.66 -5.22 12.65
N GLY A 226 2.96 -4.54 11.55
CA GLY A 226 2.89 -5.08 10.19
C GLY A 226 3.94 -4.49 9.26
N GLN A 227 3.96 -4.97 8.01
CA GLN A 227 4.85 -4.49 6.96
C GLN A 227 4.09 -4.31 5.66
N VAL A 228 4.48 -3.30 4.87
CA VAL A 228 4.00 -3.10 3.50
C VAL A 228 5.16 -3.02 2.52
N LEU A 229 4.96 -3.55 1.32
CA LEU A 229 5.85 -3.34 0.17
C LEU A 229 5.03 -3.01 -1.08
N VAL A 230 5.65 -2.25 -1.97
CA VAL A 230 5.09 -1.97 -3.29
C VAL A 230 5.15 -3.25 -4.14
N TRP A 231 4.03 -3.62 -4.77
CA TRP A 231 3.85 -4.81 -5.59
C TRP A 231 4.96 -4.99 -6.64
N HIS A 232 5.22 -3.94 -7.41
CA HIS A 232 6.20 -3.96 -8.48
C HIS A 232 7.62 -4.14 -7.96
N ASP A 233 7.95 -3.50 -6.85
CA ASP A 233 9.29 -3.57 -6.25
C ASP A 233 9.56 -4.98 -5.71
N MET A 234 8.64 -5.54 -4.92
CA MET A 234 8.85 -6.84 -4.28
C MET A 234 8.85 -8.01 -5.27
N LEU A 235 8.18 -7.86 -6.42
CA LEU A 235 8.10 -8.90 -7.44
C LEU A 235 9.12 -8.71 -8.58
N GLY A 236 9.94 -7.66 -8.54
CA GLY A 236 10.91 -7.39 -9.60
C GLY A 236 10.24 -7.14 -10.96
N TYR A 237 9.10 -6.48 -10.97
CA TYR A 237 8.32 -6.17 -12.18
C TYR A 237 8.62 -4.77 -12.73
N TYR A 238 9.34 -3.95 -11.96
CA TYR A 238 9.73 -2.59 -12.28
C TYR A 238 11.26 -2.45 -12.25
N GLU A 239 11.84 -1.92 -13.33
CA GLU A 239 13.31 -1.75 -13.48
C GLU A 239 13.86 -0.49 -12.80
N GLY A 240 13.02 0.30 -12.15
CA GLY A 240 13.44 1.50 -11.41
C GLY A 240 14.31 1.19 -10.20
N HIS A 241 14.85 2.25 -9.59
CA HIS A 241 15.65 2.14 -8.38
C HIS A 241 14.77 1.66 -7.21
N ALA A 242 14.97 0.42 -6.75
CA ALA A 242 14.34 -0.09 -5.55
C ALA A 242 15.01 0.49 -4.29
N PRO A 243 14.26 1.07 -3.34
CA PRO A 243 14.82 1.52 -2.07
C PRO A 243 15.53 0.39 -1.31
N ARG A 244 16.54 0.74 -0.50
CA ARG A 244 17.35 -0.25 0.24
C ARG A 244 16.53 -1.22 1.13
N PHE A 245 15.38 -0.80 1.60
CA PHE A 245 14.52 -1.63 2.45
C PHE A 245 13.68 -2.66 1.67
N VAL A 246 13.66 -2.58 0.34
CA VAL A 246 12.92 -3.52 -0.49
C VAL A 246 13.66 -4.85 -0.58
N LYS A 247 12.98 -5.92 -0.21
CA LYS A 247 13.40 -7.28 -0.52
C LYS A 247 12.64 -7.77 -1.73
N ARG A 248 13.36 -8.17 -2.78
CA ARG A 248 12.76 -8.86 -3.93
C ARG A 248 12.47 -10.31 -3.58
N TYR A 249 11.28 -10.76 -3.88
CA TYR A 249 10.80 -12.14 -3.71
C TYR A 249 10.69 -12.90 -5.04
N ALA A 250 10.72 -12.17 -6.16
CA ALA A 250 10.71 -12.70 -7.51
C ALA A 250 11.37 -11.69 -8.46
N ASP A 251 11.72 -12.13 -9.67
CA ASP A 251 12.23 -11.32 -10.77
C ASP A 251 11.30 -11.49 -11.99
N LEU A 252 10.06 -11.00 -11.86
CA LEU A 252 9.03 -11.18 -12.89
C LEU A 252 9.37 -10.49 -14.20
N GLY A 253 10.15 -9.40 -14.18
CA GLY A 253 10.63 -8.74 -15.39
C GLY A 253 11.38 -9.69 -16.30
N GLU A 254 12.34 -10.47 -15.77
CA GLU A 254 13.09 -11.46 -16.54
C GLU A 254 12.19 -12.59 -17.08
N VAL A 255 11.25 -13.05 -16.27
CA VAL A 255 10.29 -14.10 -16.67
C VAL A 255 9.43 -13.62 -17.84
N ILE A 256 8.92 -12.39 -17.75
CA ILE A 256 8.07 -11.78 -18.78
C ILE A 256 8.86 -11.58 -20.08
N VAL A 257 10.05 -11.00 -20.00
CA VAL A 257 10.92 -10.80 -21.18
C VAL A 257 11.23 -12.13 -21.84
N GLY A 258 11.61 -13.16 -21.06
CA GLY A 258 11.89 -14.48 -21.61
C GLY A 258 10.68 -15.13 -22.29
N ALA A 259 9.48 -14.97 -21.73
CA ALA A 259 8.25 -15.48 -22.33
C ALA A 259 7.90 -14.76 -23.64
N LEU A 260 8.01 -13.44 -23.66
CA LEU A 260 7.75 -12.61 -24.86
C LEU A 260 8.78 -12.88 -25.96
N SER A 261 10.06 -13.09 -25.61
CA SER A 261 11.11 -13.43 -26.57
C SER A 261 10.81 -14.76 -27.27
N ARG A 262 10.46 -15.79 -26.51
CA ARG A 262 10.06 -17.09 -27.10
C ARG A 262 8.85 -16.96 -28.02
N PHE A 263 7.83 -16.26 -27.59
CA PHE A 263 6.66 -16.00 -28.45
C PHE A 263 7.06 -15.30 -29.76
N ALA A 264 7.94 -14.29 -29.66
CA ALA A 264 8.40 -13.56 -30.84
C ALA A 264 9.23 -14.45 -31.81
N GLU A 265 10.04 -15.36 -31.28
CA GLU A 265 10.83 -16.35 -32.06
C GLU A 265 9.87 -17.32 -32.76
N GLU A 266 8.96 -17.95 -32.04
CA GLU A 266 7.99 -18.92 -32.58
C GLU A 266 7.12 -18.30 -33.68
N VAL A 267 6.69 -17.05 -33.55
CA VAL A 267 5.93 -16.33 -34.60
C VAL A 267 6.79 -16.09 -35.84
N ARG A 268 8.08 -15.68 -35.65
CA ARG A 268 8.99 -15.43 -36.80
C ARG A 268 9.37 -16.70 -37.54
N GLU A 269 9.46 -17.82 -36.83
CA GLU A 269 9.77 -19.12 -37.39
C GLU A 269 8.55 -19.84 -37.96
N GLY A 270 7.33 -19.31 -37.76
CA GLY A 270 6.08 -19.94 -38.17
C GLY A 270 5.69 -21.16 -37.34
N ALA A 271 6.29 -21.30 -36.14
CA ALA A 271 5.94 -22.38 -35.20
C ALA A 271 4.67 -22.07 -34.38
N PHE A 272 4.33 -20.79 -34.24
CA PHE A 272 3.06 -20.33 -33.67
C PHE A 272 2.27 -19.51 -34.70
N PRO A 273 0.92 -19.73 -34.86
CA PRO A 273 0.12 -20.78 -34.19
C PRO A 273 0.38 -22.17 -34.75
N SER A 274 0.31 -23.18 -33.88
CA SER A 274 0.23 -24.58 -34.30
C SER A 274 -1.24 -24.96 -34.55
N THR A 275 -1.47 -26.16 -35.10
CA THR A 275 -2.84 -26.67 -35.37
C THR A 275 -3.73 -26.75 -34.14
N GLU A 276 -3.14 -26.78 -32.93
CA GLU A 276 -3.88 -26.76 -31.64
C GLU A 276 -4.48 -25.38 -31.34
N HIS A 277 -3.96 -24.34 -31.94
CA HIS A 277 -4.37 -22.93 -31.75
C HIS A 277 -5.31 -22.44 -32.85
N GLU A 278 -5.72 -23.32 -33.84
CA GLU A 278 -6.59 -22.96 -34.95
C GLU A 278 -8.06 -23.30 -34.64
N PHE A 279 -8.95 -22.43 -35.07
CA PHE A 279 -10.39 -22.72 -35.04
C PHE A 279 -10.72 -23.72 -36.14
N ARG A 280 -11.47 -24.78 -35.80
CA ARG A 280 -11.99 -25.76 -36.76
C ARG A 280 -13.37 -25.37 -37.25
#